data_b11293e17ebcbe62d202c5c3809a6d0c
#
_entry.id   b11293e17ebcbe62d202c5c3809a6d0c
#
_cell.length_a   1.000
_cell.length_b   1.000
_cell.length_c   1.000
_cell.angle_alpha   90.00
_cell.angle_beta   90.00
_cell.angle_gamma   90.00
#
_symmetry.space_group_name_H-M   'P 1'
#
loop_
_entity.id
_entity.type
_entity.pdbx_description
1 polymer ?
#
loop_
_entity_poly.entity_id
_entity_poly.type
_entity_poly.pdbx_seq_one_letter_code
_entity_poly.pdbx_strand_id
1 'polypeptide(L)'
;MLFRRENQECPPSWEGVSPAQPRRILGLKVDVDTRRGMEKGVPSLLDTLTAFHVPATFFLSFGPDNSGKAVCQLLRNPRFLFKMLRTNAPGLYGFRTALYGTLLPAPMIASALPGLCREIEARGHEVEFHAWDHRAWQDTLSRKGAAWIREWFLRGFAAYEEALGHRPRAFGAPAWLLTEEAVGVLREFPLEYLSCTRAAAPFILEGTGLVEIPSDLPCLEEIGGRNGVPRILSALDAGGEHVLPVHAEAEGGIWRDAFAEILRGAADRGYAVHPLSRIAADRRREVLHVRPFRTALLPGRAVPCSV
;
A
#
# COMPACT_ATOMS: atom_id res chain seq x y z
N MET A 1 48.52 11.82 -64.33
CA MET A 1 47.44 11.07 -63.62
C MET A 1 47.40 11.55 -62.16
N LEU A 2 46.42 12.39 -61.84
CA LEU A 2 46.26 13.00 -60.52
C LEU A 2 45.19 12.21 -59.76
N PHE A 3 45.58 11.56 -58.72
CA PHE A 3 44.60 10.92 -57.76
C PHE A 3 44.04 11.98 -56.85
N ARG A 4 42.71 12.22 -56.96
CA ARG A 4 41.94 12.98 -55.98
C ARG A 4 41.76 12.11 -54.69
N ARG A 5 42.12 12.66 -53.54
CA ARG A 5 41.73 12.12 -52.22
C ARG A 5 40.32 12.55 -51.98
N GLU A 6 39.43 11.57 -51.79
CA GLU A 6 38.08 11.78 -51.27
C GLU A 6 38.18 12.08 -49.78
N ASN A 7 37.55 13.20 -49.40
CA ASN A 7 37.34 13.55 -48.00
C ASN A 7 36.35 12.57 -47.37
N GLN A 8 36.81 11.74 -46.43
CA GLN A 8 35.93 11.04 -45.52
C GLN A 8 35.38 12.04 -44.52
N GLU A 9 34.07 12.36 -44.64
CA GLU A 9 33.33 13.06 -43.61
C GLU A 9 33.22 12.17 -42.35
N CYS A 10 33.67 12.69 -41.24
CA CYS A 10 33.45 12.08 -39.90
C CYS A 10 31.96 12.01 -39.61
N PRO A 11 31.44 10.90 -39.10
CA PRO A 11 30.06 10.84 -38.66
C PRO A 11 29.82 11.79 -37.49
N PRO A 12 28.59 12.36 -37.34
CA PRO A 12 28.30 13.37 -36.35
C PRO A 12 28.52 12.82 -34.94
N SER A 13 29.21 13.61 -34.14
CA SER A 13 29.49 13.38 -32.73
C SER A 13 28.18 13.21 -31.92
N TRP A 14 28.12 12.19 -31.12
CA TRP A 14 27.01 11.90 -30.16
C TRP A 14 27.00 12.88 -28.97
N GLU A 15 27.16 14.16 -29.21
CA GLU A 15 27.04 15.20 -28.19
C GLU A 15 25.58 15.62 -28.08
N GLY A 16 24.96 15.30 -26.90
CA GLY A 16 23.73 15.98 -26.50
C GLY A 16 22.53 15.15 -26.12
N VAL A 17 22.65 13.88 -25.71
CA VAL A 17 21.58 13.27 -24.91
C VAL A 17 21.90 13.59 -23.47
N SER A 18 21.37 14.70 -22.98
CA SER A 18 21.31 14.96 -21.54
C SER A 18 20.62 13.76 -20.86
N PRO A 19 21.21 13.14 -19.84
CA PRO A 19 20.54 12.04 -19.15
C PRO A 19 19.16 12.53 -18.73
N ALA A 20 18.11 11.85 -19.19
CA ALA A 20 16.74 12.18 -18.82
C ALA A 20 16.70 12.22 -17.30
N GLN A 21 16.27 13.37 -16.74
CA GLN A 21 16.16 13.49 -15.28
C GLN A 21 15.32 12.32 -14.75
N PRO A 22 15.76 11.62 -13.71
CA PRO A 22 15.03 10.48 -13.18
C PRO A 22 13.59 10.92 -12.88
N ARG A 23 12.61 10.15 -13.35
CA ARG A 23 11.20 10.37 -13.00
C ARG A 23 11.12 10.50 -11.48
N ARG A 24 10.37 11.48 -10.99
CA ARG A 24 10.10 11.67 -9.56
C ARG A 24 8.61 11.46 -9.35
N ILE A 25 8.21 10.22 -9.12
CA ILE A 25 6.81 9.81 -8.95
C ILE A 25 6.66 9.19 -7.57
N LEU A 26 5.64 9.62 -6.83
CA LEU A 26 5.28 9.06 -5.54
C LEU A 26 3.85 8.52 -5.60
N GLY A 27 3.67 7.24 -5.34
CA GLY A 27 2.38 6.62 -5.06
C GLY A 27 2.08 6.69 -3.56
N LEU A 28 0.86 7.05 -3.19
CA LEU A 28 0.39 6.98 -1.81
C LEU A 28 -0.59 5.80 -1.69
N LYS A 29 -0.16 4.73 -1.00
CA LYS A 29 -0.98 3.57 -0.70
C LYS A 29 -1.53 3.71 0.72
N VAL A 30 -2.81 4.02 0.85
CA VAL A 30 -3.47 4.21 2.15
C VAL A 30 -4.23 2.95 2.53
N ASP A 31 -3.72 2.20 3.51
CA ASP A 31 -4.40 1.03 4.06
C ASP A 31 -5.31 1.45 5.23
N VAL A 32 -6.55 0.92 5.23
CA VAL A 32 -7.55 1.20 6.26
C VAL A 32 -7.96 -0.12 6.92
N ASP A 33 -7.36 -0.41 8.07
CA ASP A 33 -7.40 -1.71 8.70
C ASP A 33 -8.48 -1.84 9.77
N THR A 34 -8.93 -0.70 10.33
CA THR A 34 -9.81 -0.68 11.50
C THR A 34 -11.00 0.24 11.32
N ARG A 35 -12.03 0.03 12.13
CA ARG A 35 -13.19 0.92 12.21
C ARG A 35 -12.78 2.35 12.60
N ARG A 36 -11.83 2.49 13.52
CA ARG A 36 -11.31 3.80 13.93
C ARG A 36 -10.57 4.50 12.79
N GLY A 37 -9.74 3.75 12.05
CA GLY A 37 -9.05 4.28 10.85
C GLY A 37 -10.04 4.83 9.85
N MET A 38 -11.12 4.07 9.58
CA MET A 38 -12.18 4.53 8.69
C MET A 38 -12.89 5.77 9.23
N GLU A 39 -13.36 5.78 10.49
CA GLU A 39 -14.18 6.88 11.04
C GLU A 39 -13.40 8.17 11.33
N LYS A 40 -12.13 8.08 11.70
CA LYS A 40 -11.32 9.21 12.15
C LYS A 40 -10.11 9.47 11.28
N GLY A 41 -9.43 8.41 10.87
CA GLY A 41 -8.21 8.52 10.08
C GLY A 41 -8.50 8.96 8.65
N VAL A 42 -9.45 8.36 7.98
CA VAL A 42 -9.82 8.70 6.60
C VAL A 42 -10.22 10.17 6.45
N PRO A 43 -11.16 10.75 7.22
CA PRO A 43 -11.48 12.18 7.11
C PRO A 43 -10.27 13.09 7.30
N SER A 44 -9.42 12.78 8.29
CA SER A 44 -8.20 13.54 8.56
C SER A 44 -7.18 13.46 7.41
N LEU A 45 -7.03 12.28 6.79
CA LEU A 45 -6.17 12.12 5.61
C LEU A 45 -6.74 12.87 4.39
N LEU A 46 -8.05 12.79 4.16
CA LEU A 46 -8.70 13.52 3.07
C LEU A 46 -8.47 15.03 3.17
N ASP A 47 -8.56 15.60 4.37
CA ASP A 47 -8.25 17.02 4.60
C ASP A 47 -6.78 17.33 4.31
N THR A 48 -5.87 16.45 4.73
CA THR A 48 -4.44 16.62 4.47
C THR A 48 -4.13 16.50 2.98
N LEU A 49 -4.64 15.48 2.29
CA LEU A 49 -4.44 15.28 0.85
C LEU A 49 -5.02 16.43 0.02
N THR A 50 -6.19 16.95 0.42
CA THR A 50 -6.80 18.14 -0.18
C THR A 50 -5.90 19.38 -0.03
N ALA A 51 -5.33 19.61 1.15
CA ALA A 51 -4.44 20.75 1.41
C ALA A 51 -3.16 20.70 0.57
N PHE A 52 -2.68 19.52 0.20
CA PHE A 52 -1.53 19.32 -0.67
C PHE A 52 -1.89 19.15 -2.15
N HIS A 53 -3.19 19.10 -2.50
CA HIS A 53 -3.68 18.84 -3.86
C HIS A 53 -3.14 17.55 -4.48
N VAL A 54 -3.04 16.48 -3.71
CA VAL A 54 -2.48 15.20 -4.17
C VAL A 54 -3.49 14.07 -4.08
N PRO A 55 -3.53 13.15 -5.07
CA PRO A 55 -4.34 11.95 -5.03
C PRO A 55 -3.70 10.87 -4.16
N ALA A 56 -4.50 9.88 -3.76
CA ALA A 56 -4.04 8.66 -3.09
C ALA A 56 -4.91 7.48 -3.52
N THR A 57 -4.42 6.25 -3.32
CA THR A 57 -5.18 5.02 -3.49
C THR A 57 -5.47 4.42 -2.12
N PHE A 58 -6.73 4.38 -1.73
CA PHE A 58 -7.20 3.84 -0.46
C PHE A 58 -7.57 2.38 -0.63
N PHE A 59 -6.90 1.51 0.11
CA PHE A 59 -7.23 0.09 0.22
C PHE A 59 -8.06 -0.14 1.48
N LEU A 60 -9.37 -0.39 1.29
CA LEU A 60 -10.32 -0.46 2.39
C LEU A 60 -10.59 -1.91 2.83
N SER A 61 -10.64 -2.12 4.15
CA SER A 61 -11.19 -3.32 4.77
C SER A 61 -12.70 -3.19 4.91
N PHE A 62 -13.49 -4.13 4.36
CA PHE A 62 -14.95 -4.05 4.32
C PHE A 62 -15.64 -4.81 5.46
N GLY A 63 -15.03 -5.84 5.98
CA GLY A 63 -15.62 -6.73 6.97
C GLY A 63 -15.42 -6.30 8.43
N PRO A 64 -15.43 -7.27 9.36
CA PRO A 64 -15.39 -6.99 10.79
C PRO A 64 -14.03 -6.53 11.28
N ASP A 65 -14.02 -5.54 12.16
CA ASP A 65 -12.83 -5.10 12.90
C ASP A 65 -12.52 -6.09 14.04
N ASN A 66 -11.65 -7.03 13.74
CA ASN A 66 -11.18 -8.04 14.69
C ASN A 66 -9.85 -7.65 15.36
N SER A 67 -9.49 -6.38 15.40
CA SER A 67 -8.18 -5.90 15.89
C SER A 67 -7.87 -6.31 17.33
N GLY A 68 -8.88 -6.46 18.17
CA GLY A 68 -8.71 -6.93 19.56
C GLY A 68 -8.11 -8.35 19.67
N LYS A 69 -8.26 -9.19 18.63
CA LYS A 69 -7.60 -10.50 18.60
C LYS A 69 -6.07 -10.40 18.63
N ALA A 70 -5.51 -9.27 18.16
CA ALA A 70 -4.09 -9.00 18.27
C ALA A 70 -3.64 -8.90 19.74
N VAL A 71 -4.48 -8.36 20.61
CA VAL A 71 -4.20 -8.24 22.05
C VAL A 71 -4.10 -9.63 22.70
N CYS A 72 -4.95 -10.58 22.30
CA CYS A 72 -4.87 -11.96 22.78
C CYS A 72 -3.56 -12.66 22.36
N GLN A 73 -3.00 -12.30 21.19
CA GLN A 73 -1.69 -12.80 20.79
C GLN A 73 -0.53 -12.16 21.57
N LEU A 74 -0.71 -10.92 22.05
CA LEU A 74 0.23 -10.22 22.94
C LEU A 74 0.52 -11.00 24.23
N LEU A 75 -0.52 -11.54 24.82
CA LEU A 75 -0.41 -12.34 26.04
C LEU A 75 0.40 -13.63 25.82
N ARG A 76 0.53 -14.06 24.56
CA ARG A 76 1.31 -15.25 24.15
C ARG A 76 2.71 -14.94 23.65
N ASN A 77 3.05 -13.66 23.35
CA ASN A 77 4.36 -13.29 22.80
C ASN A 77 4.90 -11.98 23.39
N PRO A 78 5.80 -12.05 24.42
CA PRO A 78 6.36 -10.88 25.10
C PRO A 78 7.07 -9.87 24.19
N ARG A 79 7.66 -10.33 23.07
CA ARG A 79 8.37 -9.46 22.12
C ARG A 79 7.40 -8.50 21.40
N PHE A 80 6.18 -8.94 21.18
CA PHE A 80 5.14 -8.12 20.56
C PHE A 80 4.62 -7.05 21.55
N LEU A 81 4.52 -7.37 22.84
CA LEU A 81 4.19 -6.41 23.90
C LEU A 81 5.21 -5.26 23.95
N PHE A 82 6.50 -5.58 23.88
CA PHE A 82 7.56 -4.58 23.89
C PHE A 82 7.48 -3.64 22.66
N LYS A 83 7.13 -4.17 21.47
CA LYS A 83 6.91 -3.36 20.26
C LYS A 83 5.73 -2.43 20.44
N MET A 84 4.60 -2.90 20.95
CA MET A 84 3.40 -2.08 21.17
C MET A 84 3.61 -0.95 22.16
N LEU A 85 4.37 -1.19 23.23
CA LEU A 85 4.72 -0.14 24.19
C LEU A 85 5.64 0.91 23.55
N ARG A 86 6.58 0.47 22.71
CA ARG A 86 7.51 1.37 22.01
C ARG A 86 6.84 2.21 20.93
N THR A 87 5.79 1.71 20.28
CA THR A 87 5.07 2.40 19.21
C THR A 87 3.84 3.19 19.70
N ASN A 88 3.60 3.24 21.03
CA ASN A 88 2.39 3.82 21.61
C ASN A 88 1.09 3.30 20.97
N ALA A 89 1.03 1.99 20.69
CA ALA A 89 -0.09 1.35 20.00
C ALA A 89 -1.47 1.63 20.66
N PRO A 90 -1.62 1.76 22.00
CA PRO A 90 -2.89 2.20 22.59
C PRO A 90 -3.32 3.61 22.13
N GLY A 91 -2.37 4.51 21.87
CA GLY A 91 -2.63 5.83 21.32
C GLY A 91 -3.04 5.80 19.85
N LEU A 92 -2.43 4.90 19.04
CA LEU A 92 -2.73 4.70 17.63
C LEU A 92 -4.13 4.12 17.42
N TYR A 93 -4.41 2.97 18.03
CA TYR A 93 -5.63 2.20 17.73
C TYR A 93 -6.80 2.52 18.67
N GLY A 94 -6.57 3.09 19.83
CA GLY A 94 -7.58 3.40 20.84
C GLY A 94 -8.01 2.16 21.65
N PHE A 95 -8.48 2.40 22.88
CA PHE A 95 -8.83 1.34 23.82
C PHE A 95 -9.99 0.44 23.33
N ARG A 96 -11.02 1.02 22.71
CA ARG A 96 -12.17 0.23 22.21
C ARG A 96 -11.78 -0.73 21.10
N THR A 97 -10.94 -0.29 20.16
CA THR A 97 -10.42 -1.13 19.05
C THR A 97 -9.67 -2.35 19.60
N ALA A 98 -8.93 -2.17 20.69
CA ALA A 98 -8.24 -3.27 21.35
C ALA A 98 -9.17 -4.35 21.94
N LEU A 99 -10.47 -4.09 22.03
CA LEU A 99 -11.48 -5.02 22.56
C LEU A 99 -12.37 -5.63 21.46
N TYR A 100 -12.33 -5.11 20.24
CA TYR A 100 -13.18 -5.57 19.13
C TYR A 100 -12.85 -7.01 18.72
N GLY A 101 -13.90 -7.82 18.54
CA GLY A 101 -13.77 -9.23 18.20
C GLY A 101 -13.30 -10.14 19.35
N THR A 102 -13.21 -9.59 20.58
CA THR A 102 -12.89 -10.32 21.82
C THR A 102 -13.94 -10.04 22.92
N LEU A 103 -13.78 -8.95 23.66
CA LEU A 103 -14.73 -8.53 24.72
C LEU A 103 -15.88 -7.69 24.18
N LEU A 104 -15.71 -7.05 23.02
CA LEU A 104 -16.75 -6.31 22.32
C LEU A 104 -17.02 -6.95 20.95
N PRO A 105 -18.27 -6.87 20.43
CA PRO A 105 -18.56 -7.25 19.05
C PRO A 105 -17.64 -6.52 18.09
N ALA A 106 -17.24 -7.20 17.02
CA ALA A 106 -16.45 -6.60 15.94
C ALA A 106 -17.37 -5.74 15.04
N PRO A 107 -17.25 -4.40 15.02
CA PRO A 107 -18.03 -3.59 14.11
C PRO A 107 -17.54 -3.80 12.68
N MET A 108 -18.44 -3.64 11.71
CA MET A 108 -18.04 -3.61 10.29
C MET A 108 -17.26 -2.33 10.01
N ILE A 109 -16.21 -2.42 9.18
CA ILE A 109 -15.34 -1.30 8.87
C ILE A 109 -15.97 -0.43 7.75
N ALA A 110 -15.53 -0.58 6.51
CA ALA A 110 -15.98 0.25 5.41
C ALA A 110 -17.44 -0.03 5.01
N SER A 111 -17.91 -1.28 5.03
CA SER A 111 -19.30 -1.63 4.68
C SER A 111 -20.36 -0.97 5.57
N ALA A 112 -20.02 -0.56 6.79
CA ALA A 112 -20.91 0.21 7.64
C ALA A 112 -20.86 1.72 7.38
N LEU A 113 -19.99 2.20 6.47
CA LEU A 113 -19.80 3.61 6.15
C LEU A 113 -19.76 3.85 4.62
N PRO A 114 -20.75 3.37 3.84
CA PRO A 114 -20.70 3.47 2.38
C PRO A 114 -20.67 4.92 1.89
N GLY A 115 -21.24 5.87 2.65
CA GLY A 115 -21.18 7.29 2.34
C GLY A 115 -19.75 7.82 2.35
N LEU A 116 -18.92 7.38 3.33
CA LEU A 116 -17.53 7.78 3.40
C LEU A 116 -16.68 7.12 2.30
N CYS A 117 -16.98 5.86 1.92
CA CYS A 117 -16.32 5.22 0.78
C CYS A 117 -16.53 6.05 -0.51
N ARG A 118 -17.77 6.47 -0.79
CA ARG A 118 -18.07 7.32 -1.94
C ARG A 118 -17.49 8.74 -1.82
N GLU A 119 -17.35 9.28 -0.60
CA GLU A 119 -16.70 10.57 -0.38
C GLU A 119 -15.23 10.54 -0.77
N ILE A 120 -14.51 9.45 -0.49
CA ILE A 120 -13.11 9.27 -0.91
C ILE A 120 -13.01 9.44 -2.44
N GLU A 121 -13.86 8.75 -3.20
CA GLU A 121 -13.88 8.85 -4.66
C GLU A 121 -14.31 10.24 -5.16
N ALA A 122 -15.34 10.82 -4.53
CA ALA A 122 -15.82 12.16 -4.88
C ALA A 122 -14.78 13.27 -4.68
N ARG A 123 -13.80 13.03 -3.79
CA ARG A 123 -12.64 13.92 -3.58
C ARG A 123 -11.47 13.61 -4.52
N GLY A 124 -11.64 12.71 -5.52
CA GLY A 124 -10.64 12.42 -6.55
C GLY A 124 -9.57 11.43 -6.15
N HIS A 125 -9.83 10.61 -5.13
CA HIS A 125 -8.96 9.50 -4.74
C HIS A 125 -9.49 8.17 -5.30
N GLU A 126 -8.62 7.16 -5.34
CA GLU A 126 -9.03 5.80 -5.70
C GLU A 126 -9.42 5.03 -4.44
N VAL A 127 -10.44 4.17 -4.58
CA VAL A 127 -10.78 3.16 -3.58
C VAL A 127 -10.56 1.79 -4.18
N GLU A 128 -9.85 0.93 -3.46
CA GLU A 128 -9.53 -0.43 -3.87
C GLU A 128 -9.69 -1.40 -2.69
N PHE A 129 -9.66 -2.69 -2.97
CA PHE A 129 -9.94 -3.71 -1.99
C PHE A 129 -8.70 -4.10 -1.17
N HIS A 130 -8.82 -4.02 0.17
CA HIS A 130 -7.81 -4.49 1.11
C HIS A 130 -8.18 -5.81 1.76
N ALA A 131 -9.33 -5.85 2.43
CA ALA A 131 -9.72 -7.02 3.20
C ALA A 131 -11.23 -7.20 3.33
N TRP A 132 -11.67 -8.48 3.42
CA TRP A 132 -12.91 -8.81 4.12
C TRP A 132 -12.67 -8.83 5.63
N ASP A 133 -11.74 -9.63 6.13
CA ASP A 133 -11.31 -9.68 7.53
C ASP A 133 -9.79 -9.65 7.55
N HIS A 134 -9.23 -8.47 7.85
CA HIS A 134 -7.80 -8.21 7.88
C HIS A 134 -7.07 -9.13 8.86
N ARG A 135 -7.63 -9.31 10.07
CA ARG A 135 -7.00 -10.15 11.09
C ARG A 135 -7.03 -11.64 10.74
N ALA A 136 -8.16 -12.10 10.18
CA ALA A 136 -8.25 -13.50 9.75
C ALA A 136 -7.22 -13.80 8.64
N TRP A 137 -7.04 -12.88 7.68
CA TRP A 137 -5.99 -13.00 6.67
C TRP A 137 -4.61 -13.08 7.31
N GLN A 138 -4.24 -12.07 8.07
CA GLN A 138 -2.90 -11.96 8.67
C GLN A 138 -2.56 -13.14 9.59
N ASP A 139 -3.51 -13.64 10.38
CA ASP A 139 -3.24 -14.65 11.41
C ASP A 139 -3.36 -16.08 10.91
N THR A 140 -4.08 -16.31 9.81
CA THR A 140 -4.45 -17.67 9.42
C THR A 140 -4.16 -18.03 7.97
N LEU A 141 -3.83 -17.08 7.09
CA LEU A 141 -3.67 -17.31 5.65
C LEU A 141 -2.76 -18.52 5.34
N SER A 142 -1.63 -18.64 6.03
CA SER A 142 -0.66 -19.74 5.83
C SER A 142 -1.21 -21.16 6.07
N ARG A 143 -2.42 -21.25 6.66
CA ARG A 143 -3.11 -22.51 6.95
C ARG A 143 -4.42 -22.65 6.19
N LYS A 144 -4.71 -21.75 5.25
CA LYS A 144 -5.96 -21.69 4.51
C LYS A 144 -5.77 -22.18 3.08
N GLY A 145 -6.66 -23.07 2.67
CA GLY A 145 -6.72 -23.52 1.28
C GLY A 145 -7.55 -22.58 0.39
N ALA A 146 -7.48 -22.82 -0.93
CA ALA A 146 -8.09 -21.98 -1.96
C ALA A 146 -9.60 -21.75 -1.75
N ALA A 147 -10.37 -22.71 -1.25
CA ALA A 147 -11.81 -22.56 -1.01
C ALA A 147 -12.11 -21.46 0.02
N TRP A 148 -11.36 -21.41 1.13
CA TRP A 148 -11.53 -20.37 2.13
C TRP A 148 -11.10 -18.99 1.60
N ILE A 149 -10.01 -18.93 0.85
CA ILE A 149 -9.50 -17.69 0.26
C ILE A 149 -10.52 -17.15 -0.75
N ARG A 150 -11.06 -18.01 -1.62
CA ARG A 150 -12.10 -17.63 -2.60
C ARG A 150 -13.34 -17.06 -1.91
N GLU A 151 -13.86 -17.73 -0.88
CA GLU A 151 -15.00 -17.25 -0.10
C GLU A 151 -14.71 -15.89 0.57
N TRP A 152 -13.49 -15.71 1.07
CA TRP A 152 -13.06 -14.45 1.68
C TRP A 152 -13.07 -13.30 0.65
N PHE A 153 -12.60 -13.53 -0.58
CA PHE A 153 -12.68 -12.54 -1.67
C PHE A 153 -14.12 -12.28 -2.09
N LEU A 154 -14.93 -13.31 -2.27
CA LEU A 154 -16.33 -13.15 -2.69
C LEU A 154 -17.13 -12.30 -1.70
N ARG A 155 -16.98 -12.54 -0.41
CA ARG A 155 -17.62 -11.71 0.63
C ARG A 155 -17.12 -10.27 0.60
N GLY A 156 -15.84 -10.10 0.47
CA GLY A 156 -15.21 -8.78 0.44
C GLY A 156 -15.64 -7.97 -0.78
N PHE A 157 -15.65 -8.58 -1.95
CA PHE A 157 -16.04 -7.94 -3.21
C PHE A 157 -17.54 -7.62 -3.24
N ALA A 158 -18.39 -8.51 -2.72
CA ALA A 158 -19.81 -8.22 -2.59
C ALA A 158 -20.06 -6.99 -1.70
N ALA A 159 -19.40 -6.89 -0.55
CA ALA A 159 -19.50 -5.74 0.34
C ALA A 159 -18.92 -4.46 -0.29
N TYR A 160 -17.85 -4.57 -1.08
CA TYR A 160 -17.29 -3.46 -1.85
C TYR A 160 -18.29 -2.96 -2.90
N GLU A 161 -18.84 -3.87 -3.72
CA GLU A 161 -19.82 -3.54 -4.76
C GLU A 161 -21.10 -2.92 -4.16
N GLU A 162 -21.57 -3.42 -3.01
CA GLU A 162 -22.72 -2.83 -2.30
C GLU A 162 -22.44 -1.39 -1.85
N ALA A 163 -21.22 -1.11 -1.38
CA ALA A 163 -20.86 0.22 -0.88
C ALA A 163 -20.63 1.25 -1.98
N LEU A 164 -20.02 0.86 -3.10
CA LEU A 164 -19.49 1.74 -4.14
C LEU A 164 -20.25 1.65 -5.48
N GLY A 165 -20.96 0.54 -5.75
CA GLY A 165 -21.73 0.34 -6.98
C GLY A 165 -20.89 -0.17 -8.17
N HIS A 166 -19.62 -0.49 -7.97
CA HIS A 166 -18.72 -1.07 -8.98
C HIS A 166 -17.75 -2.06 -8.33
N ARG A 167 -17.02 -2.81 -9.16
CA ARG A 167 -16.02 -3.80 -8.69
C ARG A 167 -14.68 -3.14 -8.37
N PRO A 168 -13.92 -3.69 -7.40
CA PRO A 168 -12.53 -3.28 -7.21
C PRO A 168 -11.70 -3.69 -8.42
N ARG A 169 -10.71 -2.86 -8.76
CA ARG A 169 -9.75 -3.11 -9.84
C ARG A 169 -8.41 -3.60 -9.33
N ALA A 170 -8.15 -3.42 -8.04
CA ALA A 170 -6.90 -3.84 -7.41
C ALA A 170 -7.11 -4.48 -6.04
N PHE A 171 -6.12 -5.23 -5.64
CA PHE A 171 -6.01 -5.82 -4.32
C PHE A 171 -4.68 -5.44 -3.67
N GLY A 172 -4.76 -4.93 -2.45
CA GLY A 172 -3.63 -4.72 -1.56
C GLY A 172 -3.67 -5.74 -0.42
N ALA A 173 -2.69 -6.64 -0.33
CA ALA A 173 -2.74 -7.73 0.66
C ALA A 173 -2.51 -7.22 2.09
N PRO A 174 -3.37 -7.63 3.06
CA PRO A 174 -3.16 -7.35 4.47
C PRO A 174 -1.77 -7.79 4.94
N ALA A 175 -1.08 -6.90 5.63
CA ALA A 175 0.27 -7.10 6.14
C ALA A 175 1.29 -7.53 5.06
N TRP A 176 1.00 -7.30 3.77
CA TRP A 176 1.79 -7.78 2.63
C TRP A 176 2.02 -9.30 2.66
N LEU A 177 0.98 -10.08 2.99
CA LEU A 177 1.07 -11.54 3.06
C LEU A 177 0.39 -12.18 1.86
N LEU A 178 1.14 -13.03 1.18
CA LEU A 178 0.66 -13.94 0.12
C LEU A 178 1.02 -15.38 0.45
N THR A 179 0.28 -16.31 -0.15
CA THR A 179 0.61 -17.74 -0.27
C THR A 179 0.40 -18.17 -1.71
N GLU A 180 0.94 -19.31 -2.10
CA GLU A 180 0.73 -19.88 -3.46
C GLU A 180 -0.76 -20.09 -3.74
N GLU A 181 -1.53 -20.53 -2.74
CA GLU A 181 -2.98 -20.70 -2.84
C GLU A 181 -3.67 -19.35 -3.08
N ALA A 182 -3.20 -18.27 -2.41
CA ALA A 182 -3.76 -16.95 -2.63
C ALA A 182 -3.46 -16.41 -4.03
N VAL A 183 -2.24 -16.61 -4.53
CA VAL A 183 -1.84 -16.29 -5.91
C VAL A 183 -2.70 -17.05 -6.91
N GLY A 184 -2.93 -18.34 -6.67
CA GLY A 184 -3.80 -19.17 -7.52
C GLY A 184 -5.24 -18.64 -7.58
N VAL A 185 -5.81 -18.23 -6.45
CA VAL A 185 -7.18 -17.70 -6.36
C VAL A 185 -7.31 -16.31 -6.96
N LEU A 186 -6.27 -15.43 -6.85
CA LEU A 186 -6.29 -14.09 -7.44
C LEU A 186 -6.57 -14.09 -8.94
N ARG A 187 -6.17 -15.14 -9.66
CA ARG A 187 -6.43 -15.29 -11.11
C ARG A 187 -7.91 -15.42 -11.47
N GLU A 188 -8.74 -15.77 -10.51
CA GLU A 188 -10.18 -15.97 -10.73
C GLU A 188 -10.97 -14.64 -10.71
N PHE A 189 -10.31 -13.55 -10.30
CA PHE A 189 -10.93 -12.25 -10.16
C PHE A 189 -10.43 -11.26 -11.24
N PRO A 190 -11.30 -10.40 -11.77
CA PRO A 190 -10.96 -9.44 -12.83
C PRO A 190 -10.21 -8.22 -12.27
N LEU A 191 -9.05 -8.45 -11.67
CA LEU A 191 -8.19 -7.39 -11.16
C LEU A 191 -7.29 -6.84 -12.28
N GLU A 192 -6.96 -5.57 -12.16
CA GLU A 192 -6.06 -4.89 -13.09
C GLU A 192 -4.62 -4.87 -12.60
N TYR A 193 -4.37 -4.68 -11.31
CA TYR A 193 -3.04 -4.68 -10.70
C TYR A 193 -3.11 -5.14 -9.24
N LEU A 194 -1.94 -5.35 -8.66
CA LEU A 194 -1.79 -5.74 -7.26
C LEU A 194 -0.87 -4.75 -6.53
N SER A 195 -1.04 -4.64 -5.20
CA SER A 195 -0.11 -3.96 -4.30
C SER A 195 0.05 -4.77 -3.02
N CYS A 196 0.70 -5.92 -3.17
CA CYS A 196 0.73 -7.00 -2.18
C CYS A 196 2.11 -7.27 -1.60
N THR A 197 3.16 -6.59 -2.09
CA THR A 197 4.55 -6.90 -1.71
C THR A 197 5.34 -5.67 -1.26
N ARG A 198 6.52 -5.94 -0.68
CA ARG A 198 7.51 -4.95 -0.25
C ARG A 198 8.77 -5.04 -1.11
N ALA A 199 8.61 -5.23 -2.40
CA ALA A 199 9.71 -5.28 -3.34
C ALA A 199 10.24 -3.88 -3.69
N ALA A 200 11.44 -3.80 -4.27
CA ALA A 200 12.08 -2.53 -4.61
C ALA A 200 11.58 -1.89 -5.90
N ALA A 201 10.92 -2.64 -6.77
CA ALA A 201 10.44 -2.14 -8.07
C ALA A 201 9.24 -2.97 -8.57
N PRO A 202 8.38 -2.40 -9.44
CA PRO A 202 7.27 -3.11 -10.06
C PRO A 202 7.70 -4.33 -10.88
N PHE A 203 6.88 -5.35 -10.91
CA PHE A 203 7.10 -6.59 -11.66
C PHE A 203 5.77 -7.26 -12.03
N ILE A 204 5.78 -8.30 -12.87
CA ILE A 204 4.63 -9.17 -13.08
C ILE A 204 4.69 -10.29 -12.03
N LEU A 205 3.67 -10.38 -11.18
CA LEU A 205 3.60 -11.47 -10.20
C LEU A 205 3.33 -12.79 -10.91
N GLU A 206 4.31 -13.70 -10.81
CA GLU A 206 4.19 -15.03 -11.40
C GLU A 206 2.93 -15.76 -10.93
N GLY A 207 2.29 -16.46 -11.83
CA GLY A 207 1.02 -17.14 -11.57
C GLY A 207 -0.23 -16.27 -11.69
N THR A 208 -0.14 -14.94 -11.67
CA THR A 208 -1.30 -14.04 -11.88
C THR A 208 -1.30 -13.37 -13.25
N GLY A 209 -0.14 -13.05 -13.81
CA GLY A 209 -0.01 -12.21 -14.99
C GLY A 209 -0.29 -10.73 -14.73
N LEU A 210 -0.53 -10.33 -13.49
CA LEU A 210 -0.84 -8.96 -13.09
C LEU A 210 0.43 -8.19 -12.70
N VAL A 211 0.41 -6.88 -12.98
CA VAL A 211 1.46 -5.99 -12.49
C VAL A 211 1.32 -5.85 -10.99
N GLU A 212 2.41 -6.11 -10.28
CA GLU A 212 2.57 -5.81 -8.86
C GLU A 212 3.21 -4.44 -8.71
N ILE A 213 2.55 -3.56 -7.96
CA ILE A 213 3.05 -2.23 -7.57
C ILE A 213 3.42 -2.32 -6.08
N PRO A 214 4.68 -2.62 -5.76
CA PRO A 214 5.11 -2.85 -4.39
C PRO A 214 5.21 -1.55 -3.59
N SER A 215 5.11 -1.66 -2.26
CA SER A 215 5.48 -0.58 -1.34
C SER A 215 6.97 -0.68 -1.02
N ASP A 216 7.80 0.11 -1.67
CA ASP A 216 9.26 0.09 -1.52
C ASP A 216 9.74 0.97 -0.34
N LEU A 217 9.00 2.03 0.01
CA LEU A 217 9.31 2.85 1.18
C LEU A 217 8.81 2.20 2.47
N PRO A 218 9.46 2.45 3.62
CA PRO A 218 8.94 2.00 4.91
C PRO A 218 7.73 2.81 5.35
N CYS A 219 6.78 2.20 6.08
CA CYS A 219 5.77 2.95 6.80
C CYS A 219 6.35 3.55 8.09
N LEU A 220 5.73 4.63 8.60
CA LEU A 220 6.18 5.30 9.81
C LEU A 220 6.24 4.36 11.03
N GLU A 221 5.33 3.39 11.11
CA GLU A 221 5.31 2.38 12.19
C GLU A 221 6.57 1.49 12.23
N GLU A 222 7.19 1.24 11.08
CA GLU A 222 8.40 0.41 10.97
C GLU A 222 9.67 1.17 11.42
N ILE A 223 9.65 2.50 11.30
CA ILE A 223 10.83 3.34 11.49
C ILE A 223 10.74 4.29 12.68
N GLY A 224 9.79 4.06 13.59
CA GLY A 224 9.70 4.80 14.85
C GLY A 224 8.85 6.08 14.78
N GLY A 225 7.87 6.11 13.89
CA GLY A 225 6.92 7.21 13.77
C GLY A 225 7.57 8.47 13.25
N ARG A 226 7.27 9.62 13.85
CA ARG A 226 7.79 10.93 13.43
C ARG A 226 9.32 10.97 13.27
N ASN A 227 10.05 10.25 14.09
CA ASN A 227 11.52 10.20 14.01
C ASN A 227 12.03 9.52 12.73
N GLY A 228 11.17 8.79 12.02
CA GLY A 228 11.48 8.13 10.75
C GLY A 228 11.35 9.05 9.52
N VAL A 229 10.73 10.22 9.63
CA VAL A 229 10.52 11.14 8.49
C VAL A 229 11.81 11.43 7.71
N PRO A 230 12.95 11.77 8.36
CA PRO A 230 14.21 12.01 7.63
C PRO A 230 14.67 10.83 6.80
N ARG A 231 14.37 9.59 7.23
CA ARG A 231 14.74 8.38 6.47
C ARG A 231 13.91 8.23 5.20
N ILE A 232 12.62 8.55 5.24
CA ILE A 232 11.76 8.56 4.03
C ILE A 232 12.26 9.65 3.08
N LEU A 233 12.48 10.87 3.58
CA LEU A 233 12.95 11.98 2.76
C LEU A 233 14.32 11.72 2.12
N SER A 234 15.23 11.07 2.85
CA SER A 234 16.54 10.66 2.31
C SER A 234 16.40 9.60 1.20
N ALA A 235 15.42 8.68 1.31
CA ALA A 235 15.15 7.73 0.21
C ALA A 235 14.66 8.45 -1.05
N LEU A 236 13.89 9.53 -0.91
CA LEU A 236 13.42 10.35 -2.03
C LEU A 236 14.54 11.21 -2.67
N ASP A 237 15.67 11.42 -2.03
CA ASP A 237 16.79 12.20 -2.61
C ASP A 237 17.33 11.56 -3.89
N ALA A 238 17.30 10.25 -3.99
CA ALA A 238 17.76 9.49 -5.16
C ALA A 238 16.91 9.71 -6.43
N GLY A 239 15.72 10.26 -6.30
CA GLY A 239 14.74 10.30 -7.39
C GLY A 239 14.16 8.92 -7.68
N GLY A 240 13.39 8.79 -8.75
CA GLY A 240 12.75 7.53 -9.13
C GLY A 240 11.27 7.50 -8.84
N GLU A 241 10.71 6.29 -8.91
CA GLU A 241 9.32 6.00 -8.58
C GLU A 241 9.26 5.23 -7.27
N HIS A 242 8.48 5.74 -6.35
CA HIS A 242 8.33 5.18 -5.02
C HIS A 242 6.86 5.02 -4.63
N VAL A 243 6.56 4.07 -3.76
CA VAL A 243 5.25 3.90 -3.13
C VAL A 243 5.41 3.96 -1.62
N LEU A 244 4.78 4.96 -1.01
CA LEU A 244 4.71 5.14 0.43
C LEU A 244 3.45 4.46 0.98
N PRO A 245 3.58 3.43 1.81
CA PRO A 245 2.46 2.89 2.56
C PRO A 245 2.11 3.81 3.73
N VAL A 246 0.81 4.08 3.87
CA VAL A 246 0.19 4.97 4.85
C VAL A 246 -0.93 4.19 5.53
N HIS A 247 -1.00 4.19 6.86
CA HIS A 247 -2.12 3.59 7.59
C HIS A 247 -3.03 4.68 8.13
N ALA A 248 -4.32 4.59 7.81
CA ALA A 248 -5.28 5.62 8.21
C ALA A 248 -5.31 5.85 9.74
N GLU A 249 -5.04 4.81 10.51
CA GLU A 249 -4.96 4.86 11.97
C GLU A 249 -3.80 5.71 12.49
N ALA A 250 -2.70 5.71 11.77
CA ALA A 250 -1.43 6.31 12.17
C ALA A 250 -1.25 7.71 11.57
N GLU A 251 -1.13 7.79 10.26
CA GLU A 251 -0.92 9.04 9.53
C GLU A 251 -2.20 9.90 9.45
N GLY A 252 -3.38 9.30 9.56
CA GLY A 252 -4.63 10.04 9.77
C GLY A 252 -4.88 10.42 11.23
N GLY A 253 -4.04 9.93 12.14
CA GLY A 253 -4.12 10.11 13.59
C GLY A 253 -2.93 10.88 14.16
N ILE A 254 -2.19 10.22 15.06
CA ILE A 254 -1.11 10.84 15.85
C ILE A 254 0.10 11.27 14.99
N TRP A 255 0.26 10.76 13.78
CA TRP A 255 1.36 11.11 12.87
C TRP A 255 0.91 11.95 11.68
N ARG A 256 -0.25 12.62 11.77
CA ARG A 256 -0.75 13.51 10.72
C ARG A 256 0.27 14.58 10.32
N ASP A 257 0.90 15.21 11.30
CA ASP A 257 1.91 16.26 11.03
C ASP A 257 3.17 15.68 10.38
N ALA A 258 3.58 14.46 10.77
CA ALA A 258 4.69 13.76 10.14
C ALA A 258 4.39 13.41 8.69
N PHE A 259 3.16 12.98 8.38
CA PHE A 259 2.71 12.74 7.02
C PHE A 259 2.70 14.02 6.18
N ALA A 260 2.18 15.12 6.72
CA ALA A 260 2.23 16.44 6.06
C ALA A 260 3.68 16.90 5.80
N GLU A 261 4.62 16.61 6.71
CA GLU A 261 6.05 16.90 6.53
C GLU A 261 6.64 16.07 5.38
N ILE A 262 6.27 14.78 5.26
CA ILE A 262 6.71 13.93 4.13
C ILE A 262 6.17 14.48 2.81
N LEU A 263 4.89 14.86 2.74
CA LEU A 263 4.29 15.40 1.51
C LEU A 263 4.98 16.70 1.08
N ARG A 264 5.25 17.60 2.03
CA ARG A 264 6.00 18.82 1.75
C ARG A 264 7.41 18.52 1.24
N GLY A 265 8.13 17.63 1.94
CA GLY A 265 9.48 17.25 1.54
C GLY A 265 9.53 16.51 0.19
N ALA A 266 8.49 15.78 -0.21
CA ALA A 266 8.36 15.20 -1.54
C ALA A 266 8.13 16.27 -2.60
N ALA A 267 7.24 17.26 -2.33
CA ALA A 267 7.00 18.40 -3.20
C ALA A 267 8.26 19.23 -3.42
N ASP A 268 9.01 19.54 -2.34
CA ASP A 268 10.28 20.28 -2.41
C ASP A 268 11.34 19.57 -3.27
N ARG A 269 11.24 18.24 -3.39
CA ARG A 269 12.09 17.40 -4.25
C ARG A 269 11.54 17.23 -5.66
N GLY A 270 10.43 17.87 -6.00
CA GLY A 270 9.80 17.82 -7.32
C GLY A 270 9.10 16.50 -7.64
N TYR A 271 8.64 15.76 -6.63
CA TYR A 271 7.83 14.56 -6.86
C TYR A 271 6.41 14.92 -7.30
N ALA A 272 5.95 14.28 -8.37
CA ALA A 272 4.54 14.24 -8.72
C ALA A 272 3.86 13.06 -8.03
N VAL A 273 2.73 13.31 -7.37
CA VAL A 273 1.97 12.23 -6.73
C VAL A 273 0.96 11.66 -7.72
N HIS A 274 0.99 10.34 -7.92
CA HIS A 274 0.07 9.63 -8.82
C HIS A 274 -0.70 8.55 -8.08
N PRO A 275 -1.98 8.30 -8.47
CA PRO A 275 -2.70 7.11 -8.03
C PRO A 275 -2.00 5.84 -8.53
N LEU A 276 -2.14 4.74 -7.77
CA LEU A 276 -1.45 3.49 -8.12
C LEU A 276 -1.94 2.89 -9.45
N SER A 277 -3.21 3.11 -9.83
CA SER A 277 -3.73 2.67 -11.12
C SER A 277 -2.98 3.31 -12.29
N ARG A 278 -2.63 4.60 -12.17
CA ARG A 278 -1.84 5.31 -13.18
C ARG A 278 -0.42 4.76 -13.26
N ILE A 279 0.21 4.54 -12.11
CA ILE A 279 1.53 3.90 -12.06
C ILE A 279 1.48 2.52 -12.72
N ALA A 280 0.47 1.70 -12.38
CA ALA A 280 0.28 0.38 -12.97
C ALA A 280 0.06 0.45 -14.49
N ALA A 281 -0.74 1.40 -14.98
CA ALA A 281 -0.98 1.60 -16.40
C ALA A 281 0.27 2.01 -17.17
N ASP A 282 1.11 2.87 -16.58
CA ASP A 282 2.39 3.27 -17.17
C ASP A 282 3.35 2.07 -17.21
N ARG A 283 3.43 1.28 -16.15
CA ARG A 283 4.29 0.10 -16.06
C ARG A 283 3.88 -1.05 -16.97
N ARG A 284 2.57 -1.22 -17.26
CA ARG A 284 2.11 -2.20 -18.27
C ARG A 284 2.63 -1.96 -19.69
N ARG A 285 3.07 -0.74 -20.00
CA ARG A 285 3.65 -0.37 -21.30
C ARG A 285 5.13 -0.69 -21.40
N GLU A 286 5.75 -1.08 -20.30
CA GLU A 286 7.16 -1.41 -20.18
C GLU A 286 7.35 -2.93 -20.15
N VAL A 287 8.57 -3.38 -20.46
CA VAL A 287 8.94 -4.80 -20.29
C VAL A 287 9.28 -5.03 -18.83
N LEU A 288 8.38 -5.67 -18.11
CA LEU A 288 8.56 -6.04 -16.71
C LEU A 288 9.03 -7.50 -16.59
N HIS A 289 9.87 -7.75 -15.60
CA HIS A 289 10.25 -9.13 -15.26
C HIS A 289 9.09 -9.86 -14.60
N VAL A 290 8.84 -11.11 -15.01
CA VAL A 290 7.95 -12.03 -14.31
C VAL A 290 8.76 -12.69 -13.21
N ARG A 291 8.28 -12.63 -11.97
CA ARG A 291 8.92 -13.31 -10.84
C ARG A 291 7.92 -13.75 -9.78
N PRO A 292 8.21 -14.81 -9.01
CA PRO A 292 7.44 -15.17 -7.83
C PRO A 292 7.67 -14.13 -6.70
N PHE A 293 6.75 -14.07 -5.75
CA PHE A 293 7.04 -13.46 -4.47
C PHE A 293 7.96 -14.34 -3.65
N ARG A 294 8.66 -13.73 -2.70
CA ARG A 294 9.44 -14.43 -1.67
C ARG A 294 9.01 -13.90 -0.30
N THR A 295 9.23 -14.68 0.73
CA THR A 295 8.93 -14.27 2.10
C THR A 295 10.22 -13.82 2.80
N ALA A 296 10.21 -12.61 3.37
CA ALA A 296 11.34 -12.07 4.11
C ALA A 296 10.90 -11.30 5.35
N LEU A 297 11.73 -11.28 6.37
CA LEU A 297 11.56 -10.43 7.55
C LEU A 297 12.33 -9.13 7.32
N LEU A 298 11.59 -8.05 7.09
CA LEU A 298 12.16 -6.73 6.88
C LEU A 298 12.46 -6.01 8.20
N PRO A 299 13.44 -5.08 8.22
CA PRO A 299 13.74 -4.26 9.40
C PRO A 299 12.49 -3.51 9.90
N GLY A 300 12.29 -3.53 11.23
CA GLY A 300 11.14 -2.88 11.87
C GLY A 300 9.85 -3.71 11.91
N ARG A 301 9.77 -4.82 11.18
CA ARG A 301 8.61 -5.72 11.20
C ARG A 301 8.73 -6.81 12.26
N ALA A 302 7.58 -7.23 12.79
CA ALA A 302 7.51 -8.33 13.76
C ALA A 302 7.26 -9.69 13.10
N VAL A 303 6.75 -9.68 11.86
CA VAL A 303 6.41 -10.87 11.07
C VAL A 303 6.94 -10.73 9.64
N PRO A 304 7.31 -11.84 8.99
CA PRO A 304 7.70 -11.81 7.58
C PRO A 304 6.57 -11.28 6.69
N CYS A 305 6.94 -10.78 5.52
CA CYS A 305 6.02 -10.34 4.47
C CYS A 305 6.50 -10.79 3.10
N SER A 306 5.67 -10.67 2.09
CA SER A 306 6.01 -10.93 0.69
C SER A 306 6.87 -9.79 0.12
N VAL A 307 7.95 -10.17 -0.58
CA VAL A 307 8.91 -9.26 -1.22
C VAL A 307 9.14 -9.61 -2.68
#